data_e62d1bd67b793eaf3629ef6c1c1226da
#
_entry.id   e62d1bd67b793eaf3629ef6c1c1226da
#
_cell.length_a   1.000
_cell.length_b   1.000
_cell.length_c   1.000
_cell.angle_alpha   90.00
_cell.angle_beta   90.00
_cell.angle_gamma   90.00
#
_symmetry.space_group_name_H-M   'P 1'
#
loop_
_entity.id
_entity.type
_entity.pdbx_description
1 polymer ?
#
loop_
_entity_poly.entity_id
_entity_poly.type
_entity_poly.pdbx_seq_one_letter_code
_entity_poly.pdbx_strand_id
1 'polypeptide(L)'
;MYLNQSQEAPEQLEIVRRFLNTWRIPNDTREEVDELHTIEDVLRFTKRHWDEEISFGTVDELKQFRDELRFIVEEKGSLQQWLEKYPFRVCITENMDAITYEPVGEKNFYTILLHIILVAVEEGKWSRLKACPDCRWVFYDHSRNGSKRWCGMYAGGKEGRACGTIAKVKKYRAKKRGGYG
;
A
#
# COMPACT_ATOMS: atom_id res chain seq x y z
N MET A 1 -12.57 -5.21 24.60
CA MET A 1 -12.71 -4.60 23.27
C MET A 1 -11.32 -4.09 22.88
N TYR A 2 -10.55 -4.87 22.18
CA TYR A 2 -9.21 -4.44 21.74
C TYR A 2 -9.42 -3.53 20.54
N LEU A 3 -9.25 -2.23 20.77
CA LEU A 3 -9.13 -1.25 19.69
C LEU A 3 -7.88 -1.64 18.87
N ASN A 4 -8.08 -2.36 17.78
CA ASN A 4 -7.09 -2.40 16.72
C ASN A 4 -6.86 -0.94 16.33
N GLN A 5 -5.69 -0.41 16.63
CA GLN A 5 -5.28 0.85 16.03
C GLN A 5 -5.50 0.67 14.54
N SER A 6 -6.34 1.51 13.96
CA SER A 6 -6.62 1.47 12.53
C SER A 6 -5.29 1.38 11.78
N GLN A 7 -5.19 0.44 10.84
CA GLN A 7 -4.06 0.34 9.92
C GLN A 7 -4.37 1.02 8.62
N GLU A 8 -5.55 1.61 8.54
CA GLU A 8 -6.06 2.33 7.38
C GLU A 8 -5.28 3.62 7.19
N ALA A 9 -5.02 3.95 5.94
CA ALA A 9 -4.42 5.22 5.59
C ALA A 9 -5.49 6.33 5.65
N PRO A 10 -5.08 7.59 5.85
CA PRO A 10 -6.03 8.69 5.85
C PRO A 10 -6.59 8.94 4.45
N GLU A 11 -7.86 9.33 4.39
CA GLU A 11 -8.53 9.84 3.20
C GLU A 11 -8.38 8.90 1.97
N GLN A 12 -8.11 9.47 0.81
CA GLN A 12 -7.99 8.73 -0.44
C GLN A 12 -6.75 7.81 -0.48
N LEU A 13 -5.71 8.06 0.32
CA LEU A 13 -4.54 7.19 0.40
C LEU A 13 -4.92 5.76 0.83
N GLU A 14 -6.06 5.58 1.49
CA GLU A 14 -6.61 4.27 1.82
C GLU A 14 -6.92 3.44 0.57
N ILE A 15 -7.33 4.07 -0.54
CA ILE A 15 -7.59 3.37 -1.81
C ILE A 15 -6.28 2.77 -2.34
N VAL A 16 -5.19 3.55 -2.31
CA VAL A 16 -3.86 3.06 -2.70
C VAL A 16 -3.44 1.89 -1.80
N ARG A 17 -3.57 2.02 -0.48
CA ARG A 17 -3.25 0.94 0.46
C ARG A 17 -4.06 -0.32 0.17
N ARG A 18 -5.34 -0.21 -0.10
CA ARG A 18 -6.21 -1.35 -0.44
C ARG A 18 -5.80 -1.98 -1.77
N PHE A 19 -5.48 -1.18 -2.79
CA PHE A 19 -4.97 -1.68 -4.06
C PHE A 19 -3.68 -2.47 -3.88
N LEU A 20 -2.73 -1.97 -3.10
CA LEU A 20 -1.51 -2.68 -2.77
C LEU A 20 -1.77 -4.00 -2.04
N ASN A 21 -2.80 -4.07 -1.21
CA ASN A 21 -3.17 -5.27 -0.44
C ASN A 21 -4.03 -6.27 -1.22
N THR A 22 -4.36 -6.01 -2.49
CA THR A 22 -4.93 -7.04 -3.37
C THR A 22 -3.96 -8.21 -3.58
N TRP A 23 -2.67 -8.01 -3.32
CA TRP A 23 -1.69 -9.06 -3.15
C TRP A 23 -1.14 -9.09 -1.72
N ARG A 24 -1.09 -10.25 -1.08
CA ARG A 24 -0.63 -10.41 0.30
C ARG A 24 -0.23 -11.86 0.60
N ILE A 25 0.46 -12.04 1.72
CA ILE A 25 0.75 -13.36 2.32
C ILE A 25 0.06 -13.41 3.69
N PRO A 26 -1.12 -14.05 3.81
CA PRO A 26 -1.79 -14.21 5.10
C PRO A 26 -0.91 -14.95 6.12
N ASN A 27 -1.04 -14.57 7.39
CA ASN A 27 -0.18 -15.10 8.46
C ASN A 27 -0.55 -16.54 8.86
N ASP A 28 -1.76 -16.96 8.61
CA ASP A 28 -2.30 -18.28 8.92
C ASP A 28 -1.90 -19.33 7.89
N THR A 29 -2.19 -19.09 6.61
CA THR A 29 -1.90 -20.03 5.52
C THR A 29 -0.46 -19.94 5.03
N ARG A 30 0.12 -18.74 5.04
CA ARG A 30 1.44 -18.42 4.45
C ARG A 30 1.50 -18.67 2.93
N GLU A 31 0.36 -18.80 2.30
CA GLU A 31 0.20 -18.91 0.85
C GLU A 31 -0.09 -17.53 0.26
N GLU A 32 0.48 -17.24 -0.90
CA GLU A 32 0.23 -15.98 -1.58
C GLU A 32 -1.22 -15.89 -2.04
N VAL A 33 -1.84 -14.74 -1.81
CA VAL A 33 -3.18 -14.43 -2.29
C VAL A 33 -3.08 -13.22 -3.20
N ASP A 34 -3.52 -13.38 -4.43
CA ASP A 34 -3.76 -12.28 -5.38
C ASP A 34 -5.27 -12.19 -5.62
N GLU A 35 -5.84 -11.00 -5.53
CA GLU A 35 -7.28 -10.77 -5.75
C GLU A 35 -7.59 -10.27 -7.17
N LEU A 36 -6.57 -10.02 -7.99
CA LEU A 36 -6.72 -9.48 -9.33
C LEU A 36 -6.35 -10.54 -10.37
N HIS A 37 -7.30 -11.40 -10.74
CA HIS A 37 -7.09 -12.43 -11.75
C HIS A 37 -7.79 -12.09 -13.07
N THR A 38 -8.94 -11.46 -12.99
CA THR A 38 -9.84 -11.19 -14.12
C THR A 38 -10.22 -9.71 -14.18
N ILE A 39 -10.81 -9.32 -15.32
CA ILE A 39 -11.40 -7.98 -15.50
C ILE A 39 -12.50 -7.73 -14.46
N GLU A 40 -13.31 -8.74 -14.14
CA GLU A 40 -14.37 -8.67 -13.14
C GLU A 40 -13.84 -8.35 -11.75
N ASP A 41 -12.66 -8.87 -11.39
CA ASP A 41 -12.03 -8.55 -10.11
C ASP A 41 -11.63 -7.08 -10.05
N VAL A 42 -11.07 -6.55 -11.14
CA VAL A 42 -10.73 -5.13 -11.25
C VAL A 42 -11.98 -4.26 -11.17
N LEU A 43 -13.04 -4.61 -11.92
CA LEU A 43 -14.31 -3.89 -11.88
C LEU A 43 -14.95 -3.94 -10.50
N ARG A 44 -14.82 -5.04 -9.77
CA ARG A 44 -15.27 -5.14 -8.38
C ARG A 44 -14.47 -4.21 -7.46
N PHE A 45 -13.18 -4.10 -7.68
CA PHE A 45 -12.33 -3.17 -6.93
C PHE A 45 -12.71 -1.72 -7.24
N THR A 46 -12.82 -1.33 -8.52
CA THR A 46 -13.13 0.04 -8.92
C THR A 46 -14.50 0.49 -8.41
N LYS A 47 -15.53 -0.34 -8.55
CA LYS A 47 -16.90 -0.06 -8.07
C LYS A 47 -17.04 0.13 -6.55
N ARG A 48 -16.08 -0.36 -5.77
CA ARG A 48 -16.07 -0.11 -4.31
C ARG A 48 -15.58 1.28 -3.95
N HIS A 49 -14.87 1.94 -4.85
CA HIS A 49 -14.16 3.18 -4.57
C HIS A 49 -14.66 4.36 -5.40
N TRP A 50 -15.30 4.09 -6.52
CA TRP A 50 -15.80 5.13 -7.43
C TRP A 50 -17.19 4.75 -7.96
N ASP A 51 -18.07 5.74 -8.01
CA ASP A 51 -19.41 5.58 -8.56
C ASP A 51 -19.43 5.60 -10.09
N GLU A 52 -18.37 6.14 -10.70
CA GLU A 52 -18.17 6.20 -12.14
C GLU A 52 -17.35 5.01 -12.66
N GLU A 53 -17.52 4.66 -13.92
CA GLU A 53 -16.71 3.66 -14.59
C GLU A 53 -15.31 4.22 -14.84
N ILE A 54 -14.29 3.52 -14.32
CA ILE A 54 -12.88 3.91 -14.44
C ILE A 54 -12.23 3.04 -15.49
N SER A 55 -11.69 3.66 -16.53
CA SER A 55 -10.89 2.96 -17.55
C SER A 55 -9.56 2.51 -16.98
N PHE A 56 -9.12 1.33 -17.39
CA PHE A 56 -7.82 0.75 -17.09
C PHE A 56 -7.34 -0.06 -18.30
N GLY A 57 -6.08 -0.33 -18.42
CA GLY A 57 -5.54 -1.15 -19.48
C GLY A 57 -5.85 -2.64 -19.30
N THR A 58 -4.86 -3.48 -19.22
CA THR A 58 -5.00 -4.92 -18.95
C THR A 58 -4.86 -5.23 -17.46
N VAL A 59 -5.33 -6.42 -17.06
CA VAL A 59 -5.12 -6.92 -15.69
C VAL A 59 -3.62 -7.05 -15.38
N ASP A 60 -2.84 -7.52 -16.35
CA ASP A 60 -1.38 -7.69 -16.20
C ASP A 60 -0.68 -6.34 -15.98
N GLU A 61 -1.07 -5.30 -16.73
CA GLU A 61 -0.54 -3.96 -16.54
C GLU A 61 -0.89 -3.39 -15.17
N LEU A 62 -2.11 -3.63 -14.67
CA LEU A 62 -2.50 -3.26 -13.32
C LEU A 62 -1.70 -3.99 -12.25
N LYS A 63 -1.45 -5.29 -12.43
CA LYS A 63 -0.61 -6.07 -11.53
C LYS A 63 0.82 -5.56 -11.54
N GLN A 64 1.38 -5.26 -12.71
CA GLN A 64 2.71 -4.66 -12.82
C GLN A 64 2.77 -3.34 -12.05
N PHE A 65 1.81 -2.43 -12.26
CA PHE A 65 1.73 -1.17 -11.54
C PHE A 65 1.67 -1.37 -10.03
N ARG A 66 0.80 -2.26 -9.56
CA ARG A 66 0.71 -2.62 -8.14
C ARG A 66 2.04 -3.11 -7.58
N ASP A 67 2.68 -4.03 -8.28
CA ASP A 67 3.89 -4.69 -7.80
C ASP A 67 5.08 -3.72 -7.77
N GLU A 68 5.17 -2.82 -8.74
CA GLU A 68 6.16 -1.73 -8.71
C GLU A 68 5.89 -0.72 -7.58
N LEU A 69 4.61 -0.35 -7.34
CA LEU A 69 4.26 0.47 -6.18
C LEU A 69 4.59 -0.22 -4.86
N ARG A 70 4.36 -1.53 -4.76
CA ARG A 70 4.76 -2.33 -3.59
C ARG A 70 6.25 -2.30 -3.38
N PHE A 71 7.03 -2.48 -4.45
CA PHE A 71 8.48 -2.38 -4.39
C PHE A 71 8.93 -1.02 -3.86
N ILE A 72 8.30 0.08 -4.31
CA ILE A 72 8.61 1.43 -3.82
C ILE A 72 8.32 1.58 -2.32
N VAL A 73 7.22 1.01 -1.83
CA VAL A 73 6.89 1.02 -0.39
C VAL A 73 7.86 0.18 0.44
N GLU A 74 8.35 -0.93 -0.11
CA GLU A 74 9.23 -1.88 0.58
C GLU A 74 10.70 -1.43 0.57
N GLU A 75 11.21 -0.98 -0.59
CA GLU A 75 12.65 -0.82 -0.87
C GLU A 75 13.05 0.62 -1.24
N LYS A 76 12.10 1.56 -1.31
CA LYS A 76 12.33 2.93 -1.75
C LYS A 76 12.74 3.04 -3.23
N GLY A 77 11.82 2.81 -4.13
CA GLY A 77 11.98 3.01 -5.57
C GLY A 77 11.57 4.41 -6.05
N SER A 78 11.40 4.55 -7.36
CA SER A 78 10.95 5.76 -8.04
C SER A 78 9.68 5.52 -8.83
N LEU A 79 8.79 6.51 -8.85
CA LEU A 79 7.58 6.54 -9.69
C LEU A 79 7.84 7.15 -11.07
N GLN A 80 9.08 7.52 -11.38
CA GLN A 80 9.39 8.33 -12.56
C GLN A 80 8.84 7.73 -13.85
N GLN A 81 8.98 6.43 -14.07
CA GLN A 81 8.50 5.76 -15.29
C GLN A 81 6.96 5.87 -15.45
N TRP A 82 6.23 5.79 -14.35
CA TRP A 82 4.77 5.94 -14.37
C TRP A 82 4.36 7.39 -14.58
N LEU A 83 5.09 8.35 -14.03
CA LEU A 83 4.85 9.78 -14.26
C LEU A 83 5.23 10.21 -15.68
N GLU A 84 6.20 9.58 -16.32
CA GLU A 84 6.50 9.78 -17.74
C GLU A 84 5.40 9.22 -18.64
N LYS A 85 4.85 8.05 -18.30
CA LYS A 85 3.74 7.42 -19.02
C LYS A 85 2.41 8.15 -18.82
N TYR A 86 2.17 8.66 -17.61
CA TYR A 86 0.97 9.38 -17.19
C TYR A 86 1.35 10.73 -16.58
N PRO A 87 1.70 11.72 -17.43
CA PRO A 87 2.22 12.98 -16.95
C PRO A 87 1.16 13.84 -16.26
N PHE A 88 1.63 14.70 -15.36
CA PHE A 88 0.80 15.66 -14.64
C PHE A 88 1.28 17.08 -14.90
N ARG A 89 0.34 18.00 -14.97
CA ARG A 89 0.58 19.43 -14.92
C ARG A 89 0.52 19.87 -13.46
N VAL A 90 1.51 20.66 -13.06
CA VAL A 90 1.48 21.33 -11.75
C VAL A 90 0.74 22.65 -11.93
N CYS A 91 -0.31 22.85 -11.15
CA CYS A 91 -1.11 24.05 -11.13
C CYS A 91 -1.01 24.70 -9.74
N ILE A 92 -1.09 26.01 -9.70
CA ILE A 92 -1.15 26.78 -8.46
C ILE A 92 -2.54 27.40 -8.38
N THR A 93 -3.15 27.33 -7.21
CA THR A 93 -4.46 27.95 -6.98
C THR A 93 -4.41 29.47 -7.21
N GLU A 94 -5.56 30.07 -7.53
CA GLU A 94 -5.64 31.51 -7.79
C GLU A 94 -5.13 32.35 -6.60
N ASN A 95 -5.30 31.88 -5.39
CA ASN A 95 -4.82 32.53 -4.19
C ASN A 95 -3.34 32.30 -3.89
N MET A 96 -2.61 31.52 -4.70
CA MET A 96 -1.20 31.15 -4.49
C MET A 96 -0.94 30.43 -3.16
N ASP A 97 -1.93 29.71 -2.64
CA ASP A 97 -1.87 29.07 -1.31
C ASP A 97 -1.79 27.53 -1.37
N ALA A 98 -1.99 26.94 -2.55
CA ALA A 98 -1.86 25.50 -2.73
C ALA A 98 -1.36 25.11 -4.14
N ILE A 99 -0.75 23.94 -4.20
CA ILE A 99 -0.37 23.28 -5.45
C ILE A 99 -1.39 22.17 -5.73
N THR A 100 -1.76 22.00 -7.00
CA THR A 100 -2.61 20.91 -7.46
C THR A 100 -1.96 20.19 -8.64
N TYR A 101 -2.31 18.93 -8.81
CA TYR A 101 -1.79 18.06 -9.86
C TYR A 101 -2.93 17.67 -10.79
N GLU A 102 -2.86 18.08 -12.04
CA GLU A 102 -3.85 17.75 -13.05
C GLU A 102 -3.25 16.74 -14.04
N PRO A 103 -3.90 15.60 -14.30
CA PRO A 103 -3.42 14.66 -15.30
C PRO A 103 -3.45 15.30 -16.69
N VAL A 104 -2.42 15.04 -17.48
CA VAL A 104 -2.40 15.43 -18.89
C VAL A 104 -3.03 14.30 -19.70
N GLY A 105 -4.26 14.51 -20.17
CA GLY A 105 -5.04 13.52 -20.91
C GLY A 105 -6.23 12.99 -20.11
N GLU A 106 -6.68 11.78 -20.46
CA GLU A 106 -7.88 11.21 -19.87
C GLU A 106 -7.65 10.70 -18.43
N LYS A 107 -8.67 10.92 -17.61
CA LYS A 107 -8.72 10.35 -16.26
C LYS A 107 -8.90 8.83 -16.35
N ASN A 108 -8.00 8.09 -15.76
CA ASN A 108 -8.03 6.64 -15.72
C ASN A 108 -7.51 6.11 -14.36
N PHE A 109 -7.52 4.81 -14.17
CA PHE A 109 -7.09 4.17 -12.92
C PHE A 109 -5.70 4.62 -12.47
N TYR A 110 -4.74 4.68 -13.39
CA TYR A 110 -3.35 5.05 -13.09
C TYR A 110 -3.24 6.52 -12.69
N THR A 111 -3.85 7.41 -13.45
CA THR A 111 -3.82 8.85 -13.15
C THR A 111 -4.49 9.17 -11.83
N ILE A 112 -5.58 8.47 -11.47
CA ILE A 112 -6.23 8.66 -10.17
C ILE A 112 -5.30 8.24 -9.03
N LEU A 113 -4.71 7.04 -9.10
CA LEU A 113 -3.83 6.57 -8.03
C LEU A 113 -2.54 7.39 -7.95
N LEU A 114 -1.95 7.77 -9.09
CA LEU A 114 -0.77 8.63 -9.11
C LEU A 114 -1.06 10.00 -8.50
N HIS A 115 -2.22 10.60 -8.79
CA HIS A 115 -2.65 11.85 -8.18
C HIS A 115 -2.71 11.72 -6.64
N ILE A 116 -3.35 10.68 -6.13
CA ILE A 116 -3.44 10.42 -4.68
C ILE A 116 -2.04 10.28 -4.07
N ILE A 117 -1.13 9.60 -4.77
CA ILE A 117 0.25 9.41 -4.31
C ILE A 117 1.00 10.73 -4.30
N LEU A 118 0.89 11.56 -5.35
CA LEU A 118 1.55 12.86 -5.40
C LEU A 118 1.13 13.76 -4.25
N VAL A 119 -0.17 13.86 -3.97
CA VAL A 119 -0.71 14.60 -2.82
C VAL A 119 -0.19 14.01 -1.50
N ALA A 120 -0.20 12.68 -1.36
CA ALA A 120 0.30 12.03 -0.14
C ALA A 120 1.81 12.22 0.07
N VAL A 121 2.59 12.35 -1.00
CA VAL A 121 4.03 12.67 -0.92
C VAL A 121 4.22 14.11 -0.47
N GLU A 122 3.51 15.07 -1.06
CA GLU A 122 3.56 16.48 -0.70
C GLU A 122 3.20 16.71 0.78
N GLU A 123 2.17 16.02 1.27
CA GLU A 123 1.73 16.10 2.66
C GLU A 123 2.58 15.27 3.65
N GLY A 124 3.60 14.56 3.17
CA GLY A 124 4.44 13.69 4.00
C GLY A 124 3.74 12.40 4.47
N LYS A 125 2.50 12.14 4.01
CA LYS A 125 1.71 10.96 4.38
C LYS A 125 2.24 9.68 3.74
N TRP A 126 2.80 9.75 2.53
CA TRP A 126 3.33 8.60 1.80
C TRP A 126 4.38 7.81 2.60
N SER A 127 5.29 8.51 3.27
CA SER A 127 6.37 7.89 4.05
C SER A 127 5.90 7.03 5.22
N ARG A 128 4.62 7.15 5.58
CA ARG A 128 3.96 6.35 6.62
C ARG A 128 3.29 5.08 6.11
N LEU A 129 3.15 4.90 4.80
CA LEU A 129 2.81 3.61 4.21
C LEU A 129 4.02 2.68 4.32
N LYS A 130 3.80 1.49 4.86
CA LYS A 130 4.84 0.49 5.11
C LYS A 130 4.35 -0.90 4.81
N ALA A 131 5.21 -1.73 4.27
CA ALA A 131 4.95 -3.16 4.15
C ALA A 131 5.51 -3.93 5.34
N CYS A 132 4.71 -4.83 5.86
CA CYS A 132 5.14 -5.71 6.94
C CYS A 132 6.21 -6.69 6.45
N PRO A 133 7.40 -6.74 7.04
CA PRO A 133 8.47 -7.62 6.53
C PRO A 133 8.19 -9.12 6.70
N ASP A 134 7.14 -9.50 7.41
CA ASP A 134 6.76 -10.90 7.62
C ASP A 134 5.61 -11.35 6.70
N CYS A 135 4.50 -10.61 6.65
CA CYS A 135 3.31 -10.98 5.88
C CYS A 135 3.06 -10.08 4.65
N ARG A 136 3.97 -9.16 4.38
CA ARG A 136 3.90 -8.22 3.25
C ARG A 136 2.65 -7.32 3.21
N TRP A 137 1.80 -7.35 4.26
CA TRP A 137 0.65 -6.48 4.38
C TRP A 137 1.06 -5.02 4.44
N VAL A 138 0.48 -4.19 3.58
CA VAL A 138 0.71 -2.76 3.59
C VAL A 138 -0.22 -2.11 4.63
N PHE A 139 0.37 -1.34 5.53
CA PHE A 139 -0.31 -0.65 6.62
C PHE A 139 0.16 0.79 6.73
N TYR A 140 -0.68 1.65 7.29
CA TYR A 140 -0.31 3.02 7.61
C TYR A 140 0.20 3.12 9.05
N ASP A 141 1.33 3.77 9.24
CA ASP A 141 1.96 3.93 10.55
C ASP A 141 1.45 5.19 11.25
N HIS A 142 0.46 5.03 12.11
CA HIS A 142 -0.10 6.10 12.95
C HIS A 142 0.73 6.43 14.19
N SER A 143 1.87 5.75 14.43
CA SER A 143 2.68 6.05 15.59
C SER A 143 3.28 7.45 15.49
N ARG A 144 3.48 8.09 16.66
CA ARG A 144 3.97 9.46 16.74
C ARG A 144 5.26 9.70 15.92
N ASN A 145 6.19 8.76 16.00
CA ASN A 145 7.52 8.88 15.37
C ASN A 145 7.63 8.11 14.04
N GLY A 146 6.54 7.55 13.50
CA GLY A 146 6.61 6.75 12.29
C GLY A 146 7.53 5.53 12.41
N SER A 147 7.67 4.94 13.59
CA SER A 147 8.65 3.89 13.88
C SER A 147 8.09 2.48 13.87
N LYS A 148 6.78 2.32 13.61
CA LYS A 148 6.14 1.00 13.56
C LYS A 148 6.68 0.20 12.38
N ARG A 149 7.15 -1.00 12.66
CA ARG A 149 7.80 -1.87 11.67
C ARG A 149 6.93 -3.04 11.24
N TRP A 150 5.93 -3.41 12.03
CA TRP A 150 5.11 -4.59 11.85
C TRP A 150 3.65 -4.21 11.78
N CYS A 151 2.89 -4.85 10.90
CA CYS A 151 1.44 -4.71 10.93
C CYS A 151 0.87 -5.26 12.24
N GLY A 152 -0.35 -4.85 12.59
CA GLY A 152 -1.05 -5.35 13.79
C GLY A 152 -1.86 -6.62 13.54
N MET A 153 -1.68 -7.31 12.40
CA MET A 153 -2.44 -8.52 12.08
C MET A 153 -2.00 -9.68 12.95
N TYR A 154 -2.96 -10.42 13.45
CA TYR A 154 -2.75 -11.62 14.23
C TYR A 154 -2.91 -12.85 13.33
N ALA A 155 -1.94 -13.76 13.37
CA ALA A 155 -2.08 -15.06 12.73
C ALA A 155 -3.10 -15.90 13.51
N GLY A 156 -4.12 -16.41 12.81
CA GLY A 156 -5.10 -17.33 13.40
C GLY A 156 -6.14 -16.70 14.33
N GLY A 157 -6.51 -15.43 14.15
CA GLY A 157 -7.60 -14.79 14.91
C GLY A 157 -7.19 -14.25 16.27
N LYS A 158 -8.12 -14.22 17.25
CA LYS A 158 -7.89 -13.58 18.56
C LYS A 158 -6.74 -14.17 19.38
N GLU A 159 -6.39 -15.43 19.15
CA GLU A 159 -5.30 -16.15 19.83
C GLU A 159 -4.02 -16.22 18.99
N GLY A 160 -4.04 -15.67 17.77
CA GLY A 160 -2.93 -15.67 16.85
C GLY A 160 -1.78 -14.76 17.30
N ARG A 161 -0.57 -15.04 16.80
CA ARG A 161 0.63 -14.25 17.09
C ARG A 161 0.78 -13.12 16.11
N ALA A 162 0.94 -11.89 16.60
CA ALA A 162 1.30 -10.75 15.73
C ALA A 162 2.66 -10.97 15.03
N CYS A 163 2.81 -10.46 13.82
CA CYS A 163 4.05 -10.55 13.02
C CYS A 163 5.31 -10.16 13.81
N GLY A 164 5.23 -9.08 14.58
CA GLY A 164 6.34 -8.65 15.44
C GLY A 164 6.72 -9.65 16.53
N THR A 165 5.74 -10.39 17.07
CA THR A 165 6.01 -11.47 18.05
C THR A 165 6.70 -12.64 17.40
N ILE A 166 6.24 -13.06 16.19
CA ILE A 166 6.86 -14.14 15.42
C ILE A 166 8.33 -13.80 15.13
N ALA A 167 8.60 -12.58 14.68
CA ALA A 167 9.95 -12.13 14.37
C ALA A 167 10.87 -12.12 15.61
N LYS A 168 10.37 -11.67 16.77
CA LYS A 168 11.14 -11.71 18.04
C LYS A 168 11.48 -13.13 18.44
N VAL A 169 10.53 -14.05 18.32
CA VAL A 169 10.75 -15.47 18.66
C VAL A 169 11.76 -16.11 17.69
N LYS A 170 11.65 -15.84 16.38
CA LYS A 170 12.64 -16.31 15.38
C LYS A 170 14.05 -15.82 15.71
N LYS A 171 14.20 -14.52 16.00
CA LYS A 171 15.49 -13.91 16.37
C LYS A 171 16.07 -14.52 17.65
N TYR A 172 15.24 -14.73 18.68
CA TYR A 172 15.65 -15.37 19.92
C TYR A 172 16.16 -16.81 19.70
N ARG A 173 15.41 -17.61 18.92
CA ARG A 173 15.79 -18.99 18.59
C ARG A 173 17.09 -19.05 17.78
N ALA A 174 17.28 -18.15 16.81
CA ALA A 174 18.51 -18.07 16.02
C ALA A 174 19.71 -17.74 16.92
N LYS A 175 19.58 -16.78 17.85
CA LYS A 175 20.63 -16.41 18.79
C LYS A 175 20.99 -17.56 19.74
N LYS A 176 20.01 -18.37 20.17
CA LYS A 176 20.25 -19.53 21.03
C LYS A 176 20.95 -20.68 20.31
N ARG A 177 20.70 -20.84 18.98
CA ARG A 177 21.41 -21.86 18.16
C ARG A 177 22.82 -21.48 17.78
N GLY A 178 23.14 -20.18 17.67
CA GLY A 178 24.47 -19.69 17.35
C GLY A 178 25.38 -19.46 18.58
N GLY A 179 24.89 -19.69 19.78
CA GLY A 179 25.63 -19.46 21.02
C GLY A 179 26.28 -20.72 21.65
N TYR A 180 26.39 -21.82 20.91
CA TYR A 180 27.16 -23.02 21.29
C TYR A 180 28.19 -23.28 20.17
N GLY A 181 29.23 -22.47 20.18
CA GLY A 181 30.43 -22.63 19.40
C GLY A 181 31.55 -21.88 20.09
#